data_44ae2387fce7b228ee53eb0eba45e48f
#
_entry.id   44ae2387fce7b228ee53eb0eba45e48f
#
_cell.length_a   1.000
_cell.length_b   1.000
_cell.length_c   1.000
_cell.angle_alpha   90.00
_cell.angle_beta   90.00
_cell.angle_gamma   90.00
#
_symmetry.space_group_name_H-M   'P 1'
#
loop_
_entity.id
_entity.type
_entity.pdbx_description
1 polymer ?
#
loop_
_entity_poly.entity_id
_entity_poly.type
_entity_poly.pdbx_seq_one_letter_code
_entity_poly.pdbx_strand_id
1 'polypeptide(L)'
;NGADEIFVFATSAVRTASNSAEFICRIKDCCGVGVDVVSEETEAEIGYIGALGGNDGGIIDIGGGSTEIQVVKNGVKTYAKSIPVGAVRLTDKCGQNEEFLDKYCAERVKEFGTIPCSDFTAIGGTATTAAAMIIGLTEYSAEKIEGFVLSREDLFSLKKKVCEATVGERKTFVGLQPGREEIIGSGLAFLCALFDILCIKSVKISDKDNLEGYLIRKLYEQKD
;
A
#
# COMPACT_ATOMS: atom_id res chain seq x y z
N ASN A 1 -3.79 4.56 -27.48
CA ASN A 1 -2.59 5.20 -26.92
C ASN A 1 -1.30 4.63 -27.51
N GLY A 2 -1.39 3.63 -28.46
CA GLY A 2 -0.21 3.09 -29.14
C GLY A 2 0.64 2.13 -28.28
N ALA A 3 0.02 1.47 -27.28
CA ALA A 3 0.68 0.40 -26.55
C ALA A 3 0.73 -0.87 -27.41
N ASP A 4 1.89 -1.54 -27.47
CA ASP A 4 2.06 -2.78 -28.20
C ASP A 4 1.47 -3.98 -27.41
N GLU A 5 1.53 -3.92 -26.08
CA GLU A 5 1.00 -4.93 -25.19
C GLU A 5 0.29 -4.31 -23.98
N ILE A 6 -0.69 -5.02 -23.45
CA ILE A 6 -1.42 -4.64 -22.24
C ILE A 6 -1.43 -5.83 -21.30
N PHE A 7 -0.87 -5.64 -20.11
CA PHE A 7 -0.92 -6.59 -19.01
C PHE A 7 -1.92 -6.12 -17.95
N VAL A 8 -2.76 -7.02 -17.51
CA VAL A 8 -3.76 -6.74 -16.47
C VAL A 8 -3.62 -7.75 -15.36
N PHE A 9 -3.48 -7.27 -14.14
CA PHE A 9 -3.50 -8.14 -12.96
C PHE A 9 -4.48 -7.63 -11.92
N ALA A 10 -4.85 -8.51 -11.01
CA ALA A 10 -5.72 -8.22 -9.90
C ALA A 10 -5.18 -8.86 -8.61
N THR A 11 -5.46 -8.22 -7.50
CA THR A 11 -4.92 -8.58 -6.18
C THR A 11 -6.04 -8.96 -5.20
N SER A 12 -5.88 -8.68 -3.92
CA SER A 12 -6.70 -9.12 -2.80
C SER A 12 -8.21 -9.02 -3.03
N ALA A 13 -8.71 -7.91 -3.55
CA ALA A 13 -10.14 -7.70 -3.73
C ALA A 13 -10.77 -8.70 -4.70
N VAL A 14 -10.15 -8.94 -5.85
CA VAL A 14 -10.62 -9.92 -6.84
C VAL A 14 -10.32 -11.33 -6.38
N ARG A 15 -9.15 -11.57 -5.81
CA ARG A 15 -8.72 -12.88 -5.32
C ARG A 15 -9.69 -13.46 -4.28
N THR A 16 -10.25 -12.62 -3.41
CA THR A 16 -11.14 -13.04 -2.32
C THR A 16 -12.63 -12.92 -2.65
N ALA A 17 -13.00 -12.35 -3.79
CA ALA A 17 -14.39 -12.15 -4.17
C ALA A 17 -15.06 -13.47 -4.54
N SER A 18 -16.26 -13.71 -4.05
CA SER A 18 -17.07 -14.89 -4.39
C SER A 18 -17.46 -14.97 -5.86
N ASN A 19 -17.50 -13.84 -6.56
CA ASN A 19 -17.81 -13.72 -7.99
C ASN A 19 -16.57 -13.43 -8.85
N SER A 20 -15.36 -13.71 -8.36
CA SER A 20 -14.08 -13.46 -9.05
C SER A 20 -14.07 -13.99 -10.48
N ALA A 21 -14.46 -15.25 -10.69
CA ALA A 21 -14.48 -15.88 -12.00
C ALA A 21 -15.41 -15.15 -12.99
N GLU A 22 -16.61 -14.76 -12.54
CA GLU A 22 -17.56 -13.99 -13.36
C GLU A 22 -16.97 -12.63 -13.75
N PHE A 23 -16.37 -11.94 -12.79
CA PHE A 23 -15.73 -10.63 -13.02
C PHE A 23 -14.63 -10.71 -14.08
N ILE A 24 -13.74 -11.72 -13.99
CA ILE A 24 -12.66 -11.95 -14.94
C ILE A 24 -13.20 -12.26 -16.34
N CYS A 25 -14.22 -13.14 -16.46
CA CYS A 25 -14.88 -13.43 -17.73
C CYS A 25 -15.45 -12.16 -18.35
N ARG A 26 -16.14 -11.33 -17.58
CA ARG A 26 -16.72 -10.07 -18.08
C ARG A 26 -15.66 -9.11 -18.60
N ILE A 27 -14.50 -8.99 -17.94
CA ILE A 27 -13.39 -8.16 -18.44
C ILE A 27 -12.90 -8.71 -19.78
N LYS A 28 -12.68 -10.02 -19.88
CA LYS A 28 -12.24 -10.68 -21.11
C LYS A 28 -13.23 -10.44 -22.26
N ASP A 29 -14.53 -10.61 -21.99
CA ASP A 29 -15.58 -10.44 -22.99
C ASP A 29 -15.74 -8.97 -23.45
N CYS A 30 -15.60 -8.02 -22.52
CA CYS A 30 -15.77 -6.60 -22.83
C CYS A 30 -14.52 -5.94 -23.42
N CYS A 31 -13.34 -6.34 -22.99
CA CYS A 31 -12.08 -5.66 -23.32
C CYS A 31 -11.11 -6.50 -24.13
N GLY A 32 -11.35 -7.80 -24.27
CA GLY A 32 -10.48 -8.73 -25.00
C GLY A 32 -9.16 -9.05 -24.27
N VAL A 33 -9.00 -8.63 -23.01
CA VAL A 33 -7.77 -8.82 -22.22
C VAL A 33 -7.97 -9.86 -21.12
N GLY A 34 -6.93 -10.68 -20.87
CA GLY A 34 -6.91 -11.59 -19.73
C GLY A 34 -6.53 -10.85 -18.45
N VAL A 35 -7.04 -11.32 -17.31
CA VAL A 35 -6.67 -10.80 -15.98
C VAL A 35 -5.89 -11.90 -15.24
N ASP A 36 -4.67 -11.57 -14.84
CA ASP A 36 -3.85 -12.42 -13.98
C ASP A 36 -4.17 -12.12 -12.50
N VAL A 37 -4.77 -13.08 -11.80
CA VAL A 37 -5.06 -12.91 -10.35
C VAL A 37 -3.86 -13.40 -9.58
N VAL A 38 -3.04 -12.47 -9.14
CA VAL A 38 -1.79 -12.78 -8.46
C VAL A 38 -2.01 -13.28 -7.02
N SER A 39 -1.18 -14.24 -6.59
CA SER A 39 -1.16 -14.71 -5.21
C SER A 39 -0.63 -13.63 -4.25
N GLU A 40 -0.84 -13.80 -2.95
CA GLU A 40 -0.26 -12.90 -1.94
C GLU A 40 1.27 -12.87 -2.00
N GLU A 41 1.89 -14.02 -2.29
CA GLU A 41 3.33 -14.14 -2.47
C GLU A 41 3.83 -13.34 -3.67
N THR A 42 3.11 -13.45 -4.80
CA THR A 42 3.43 -12.70 -6.02
C THR A 42 3.18 -11.22 -5.84
N GLU A 43 2.11 -10.82 -5.14
CA GLU A 43 1.80 -9.43 -4.82
C GLU A 43 2.94 -8.79 -4.01
N ALA A 44 3.43 -9.48 -2.98
CA ALA A 44 4.57 -9.01 -2.20
C ALA A 44 5.88 -8.95 -3.03
N GLU A 45 6.12 -9.94 -3.92
CA GLU A 45 7.29 -9.96 -4.79
C GLU A 45 7.30 -8.81 -5.78
N ILE A 46 6.20 -8.57 -6.49
CA ILE A 46 6.12 -7.47 -7.46
C ILE A 46 6.22 -6.10 -6.78
N GLY A 47 5.63 -5.94 -5.59
CA GLY A 47 5.81 -4.74 -4.78
C GLY A 47 7.28 -4.49 -4.43
N TYR A 48 8.00 -5.53 -4.05
CA TYR A 48 9.44 -5.47 -3.79
C TYR A 48 10.24 -5.07 -5.03
N ILE A 49 9.98 -5.73 -6.16
CA ILE A 49 10.68 -5.44 -7.41
C ILE A 49 10.43 -3.99 -7.85
N GLY A 50 9.18 -3.53 -7.77
CA GLY A 50 8.80 -2.16 -8.12
C GLY A 50 9.48 -1.12 -7.25
N ALA A 51 9.36 -1.27 -5.93
CA ALA A 51 9.80 -0.27 -4.98
C ALA A 51 11.31 -0.21 -4.76
N LEU A 52 12.00 -1.36 -4.74
CA LEU A 52 13.44 -1.43 -4.45
C LEU A 52 14.30 -1.80 -5.67
N GLY A 53 13.70 -2.12 -6.82
CA GLY A 53 14.46 -2.49 -8.01
C GLY A 53 15.38 -3.68 -7.80
N GLY A 54 15.05 -4.58 -6.87
CA GLY A 54 15.88 -5.73 -6.53
C GLY A 54 16.94 -5.49 -5.46
N ASN A 55 17.03 -4.28 -4.87
CA ASN A 55 17.96 -3.98 -3.79
C ASN A 55 17.49 -4.53 -2.44
N ASP A 56 18.43 -4.72 -1.51
CA ASP A 56 18.12 -5.09 -0.12
C ASP A 56 17.28 -4.02 0.58
N GLY A 57 16.39 -4.45 1.48
CA GLY A 57 15.56 -3.57 2.29
C GLY A 57 14.24 -4.20 2.73
N GLY A 58 13.48 -3.46 3.51
CA GLY A 58 12.12 -3.80 3.91
C GLY A 58 11.09 -3.01 3.12
N ILE A 59 9.98 -3.65 2.82
CA ILE A 59 8.81 -3.01 2.20
C ILE A 59 7.62 -3.11 3.15
N ILE A 60 6.87 -2.03 3.24
CA ILE A 60 5.54 -1.97 3.86
C ILE A 60 4.56 -1.52 2.78
N ASP A 61 3.61 -2.38 2.41
CA ASP A 61 2.50 -2.04 1.52
C ASP A 61 1.18 -2.06 2.30
N ILE A 62 0.53 -0.91 2.42
CA ILE A 62 -0.79 -0.79 3.04
C ILE A 62 -1.83 -0.57 1.94
N GLY A 63 -2.42 -1.66 1.49
CA GLY A 63 -3.50 -1.65 0.53
C GLY A 63 -4.88 -1.37 1.15
N GLY A 64 -5.93 -1.53 0.35
CA GLY A 64 -7.30 -1.39 0.83
C GLY A 64 -7.76 -2.57 1.69
N GLY A 65 -7.38 -3.80 1.30
CA GLY A 65 -7.85 -5.05 1.91
C GLY A 65 -6.81 -5.78 2.76
N SER A 66 -5.53 -5.55 2.53
CA SER A 66 -4.44 -6.25 3.20
C SER A 66 -3.25 -5.32 3.43
N THR A 67 -2.32 -5.78 4.23
CA THR A 67 -1.00 -5.15 4.40
C THR A 67 0.06 -6.23 4.30
N GLU A 68 1.04 -5.97 3.46
CA GLU A 68 2.18 -6.83 3.20
C GLU A 68 3.45 -6.21 3.78
N ILE A 69 4.27 -7.07 4.44
CA ILE A 69 5.63 -6.70 4.82
C ILE A 69 6.56 -7.76 4.27
N GLN A 70 7.59 -7.30 3.56
CA GLN A 70 8.63 -8.16 3.01
C GLN A 70 10.00 -7.59 3.34
N VAL A 71 10.96 -8.46 3.59
CA VAL A 71 12.38 -8.09 3.81
C VAL A 71 13.27 -8.96 2.95
N VAL A 72 14.14 -8.29 2.20
CA VAL A 72 15.22 -8.94 1.43
C VAL A 72 16.55 -8.49 1.98
N LYS A 73 17.46 -9.44 2.16
CA LYS A 73 18.84 -9.22 2.64
C LYS A 73 19.80 -10.09 1.88
N ASN A 74 20.86 -9.50 1.31
CA ASN A 74 21.82 -10.15 0.42
C ASN A 74 21.13 -10.86 -0.77
N GLY A 75 20.12 -10.21 -1.36
CA GLY A 75 19.32 -10.77 -2.45
C GLY A 75 18.42 -11.94 -2.06
N VAL A 76 18.30 -12.28 -0.77
CA VAL A 76 17.47 -13.37 -0.28
C VAL A 76 16.29 -12.81 0.52
N LYS A 77 15.08 -13.29 0.20
CA LYS A 77 13.87 -12.98 0.96
C LYS A 77 13.94 -13.66 2.34
N THR A 78 14.19 -12.87 3.37
CA THR A 78 14.34 -13.34 4.76
C THR A 78 13.05 -13.27 5.57
N TYR A 79 12.09 -12.48 5.10
CA TYR A 79 10.77 -12.35 5.71
C TYR A 79 9.74 -11.96 4.65
N ALA A 80 8.56 -12.54 4.71
CA ALA A 80 7.39 -12.09 3.96
C ALA A 80 6.12 -12.48 4.72
N LYS A 81 5.22 -11.54 4.91
CA LYS A 81 3.92 -11.81 5.52
C LYS A 81 2.88 -10.81 5.04
N SER A 82 1.70 -11.33 4.70
CA SER A 82 0.47 -10.57 4.47
C SER A 82 -0.50 -10.81 5.61
N ILE A 83 -1.22 -9.77 6.01
CA ILE A 83 -2.36 -9.88 6.92
C ILE A 83 -3.57 -9.21 6.31
N PRO A 84 -4.80 -9.71 6.55
CA PRO A 84 -6.04 -9.16 5.96
C PRO A 84 -6.49 -7.90 6.70
N VAL A 85 -5.60 -6.90 6.75
CA VAL A 85 -5.81 -5.58 7.35
C VAL A 85 -5.35 -4.53 6.36
N GLY A 86 -6.26 -3.69 5.91
CA GLY A 86 -5.98 -2.58 4.99
C GLY A 86 -6.91 -1.43 5.27
N ALA A 87 -6.68 -0.29 4.63
CA ALA A 87 -7.37 0.97 4.94
C ALA A 87 -8.91 0.85 4.83
N VAL A 88 -9.41 0.17 3.80
CA VAL A 88 -10.85 -0.04 3.60
C VAL A 88 -11.42 -0.97 4.68
N ARG A 89 -10.80 -2.13 4.90
CA ARG A 89 -11.27 -3.09 5.92
C ARG A 89 -11.23 -2.51 7.32
N LEU A 90 -10.26 -1.68 7.64
CA LEU A 90 -10.20 -0.98 8.92
C LEU A 90 -11.35 0.02 9.06
N THR A 91 -11.64 0.77 8.01
CA THR A 91 -12.76 1.72 7.99
C THR A 91 -14.09 0.99 8.14
N ASP A 92 -14.30 -0.11 7.42
CA ASP A 92 -15.50 -0.94 7.53
C ASP A 92 -15.66 -1.52 8.94
N LYS A 93 -14.57 -1.91 9.59
CA LYS A 93 -14.57 -2.53 10.92
C LYS A 93 -14.71 -1.54 12.05
N CYS A 94 -14.01 -0.41 11.99
CA CYS A 94 -13.84 0.53 13.11
C CYS A 94 -14.66 1.82 12.91
N GLY A 95 -15.13 2.09 11.69
CA GLY A 95 -15.73 3.37 11.33
C GLY A 95 -14.75 4.53 11.55
N GLN A 96 -15.26 5.62 12.11
CA GLN A 96 -14.47 6.82 12.45
C GLN A 96 -14.15 6.89 13.96
N ASN A 97 -14.26 5.76 14.69
CA ASN A 97 -13.93 5.71 16.12
C ASN A 97 -12.42 5.55 16.32
N GLU A 98 -11.74 6.66 16.60
CA GLU A 98 -10.28 6.71 16.69
C GLU A 98 -9.73 5.79 17.80
N GLU A 99 -10.33 5.79 18.99
CA GLU A 99 -9.83 4.96 20.11
C GLU A 99 -9.91 3.47 19.79
N PHE A 100 -11.04 3.04 19.23
CA PHE A 100 -11.21 1.64 18.80
C PHE A 100 -10.27 1.28 17.67
N LEU A 101 -10.09 2.18 16.69
CA LEU A 101 -9.19 2.00 15.56
C LEU A 101 -7.74 1.82 16.02
N ASP A 102 -7.23 2.71 16.88
CA ASP A 102 -5.86 2.66 17.37
C ASP A 102 -5.57 1.38 18.15
N LYS A 103 -6.49 0.99 19.02
CA LYS A 103 -6.39 -0.28 19.78
C LYS A 103 -6.40 -1.48 18.85
N TYR A 104 -7.31 -1.51 17.88
CA TYR A 104 -7.41 -2.60 16.92
C TYR A 104 -6.16 -2.68 16.04
N CYS A 105 -5.65 -1.56 15.53
CA CYS A 105 -4.41 -1.49 14.76
C CYS A 105 -3.22 -2.05 15.56
N ALA A 106 -3.05 -1.63 16.81
CA ALA A 106 -1.97 -2.08 17.67
C ALA A 106 -2.01 -3.61 17.94
N GLU A 107 -3.20 -4.20 18.03
CA GLU A 107 -3.36 -5.65 18.17
C GLU A 107 -3.00 -6.36 16.86
N ARG A 108 -3.46 -5.85 15.71
CA ARG A 108 -3.25 -6.48 14.41
C ARG A 108 -1.79 -6.45 13.96
N VAL A 109 -1.06 -5.38 14.24
CA VAL A 109 0.38 -5.29 13.89
C VAL A 109 1.20 -6.40 14.55
N LYS A 110 0.81 -6.88 15.74
CA LYS A 110 1.51 -7.99 16.43
C LYS A 110 1.51 -9.29 15.63
N GLU A 111 0.57 -9.44 14.70
CA GLU A 111 0.52 -10.63 13.84
C GLU A 111 1.74 -10.74 12.94
N PHE A 112 2.41 -9.64 12.60
CA PHE A 112 3.65 -9.71 11.84
C PHE A 112 4.78 -10.41 12.61
N GLY A 113 4.74 -10.42 13.95
CA GLY A 113 5.80 -11.01 14.77
C GLY A 113 7.10 -10.21 14.70
N THR A 114 8.23 -10.89 14.75
CA THR A 114 9.55 -10.25 14.67
C THR A 114 9.95 -10.06 13.23
N ILE A 115 10.23 -8.82 12.83
CA ILE A 115 10.66 -8.47 11.48
C ILE A 115 12.16 -8.14 11.51
N PRO A 116 13.00 -8.81 10.73
CA PRO A 116 14.46 -8.63 10.77
C PRO A 116 14.94 -7.44 9.93
N CYS A 117 14.31 -6.26 10.08
CA CYS A 117 14.61 -5.06 9.31
C CYS A 117 14.39 -3.81 10.15
N SER A 118 15.18 -2.77 9.90
CA SER A 118 15.03 -1.43 10.46
C SER A 118 14.79 -0.35 9.42
N ASP A 119 15.15 -0.61 8.16
CA ASP A 119 15.03 0.33 7.05
C ASP A 119 13.91 -0.11 6.12
N PHE A 120 12.85 0.67 6.08
CA PHE A 120 11.67 0.36 5.28
C PHE A 120 11.41 1.41 4.20
N THR A 121 10.94 0.93 3.06
CA THR A 121 10.25 1.71 2.05
C THR A 121 8.75 1.40 2.15
N ALA A 122 7.92 2.42 2.29
CA ALA A 122 6.47 2.28 2.29
C ALA A 122 5.91 2.62 0.91
N ILE A 123 5.03 1.75 0.41
CA ILE A 123 4.38 1.87 -0.88
C ILE A 123 2.85 1.85 -0.73
N GLY A 124 2.16 1.97 -1.83
CA GLY A 124 0.70 1.90 -1.88
C GLY A 124 0.03 3.21 -1.49
N GLY A 125 -1.28 3.22 -1.64
CA GLY A 125 -2.05 4.44 -1.59
C GLY A 125 -2.07 5.19 -0.27
N THR A 126 -1.89 4.52 0.86
CA THR A 126 -1.78 5.19 2.18
C THR A 126 -0.49 5.99 2.28
N ALA A 127 0.63 5.38 1.90
CA ALA A 127 1.96 5.97 2.00
C ALA A 127 2.12 7.17 1.04
N THR A 128 1.75 6.99 -0.23
CA THR A 128 1.84 8.06 -1.23
C THR A 128 0.90 9.22 -0.96
N THR A 129 -0.29 8.95 -0.42
CA THR A 129 -1.21 10.02 0.02
C THR A 129 -0.66 10.78 1.23
N ALA A 130 -0.06 10.09 2.21
CA ALA A 130 0.59 10.76 3.33
C ALA A 130 1.69 11.71 2.87
N ALA A 131 2.56 11.25 1.97
CA ALA A 131 3.60 12.09 1.36
C ALA A 131 3.00 13.30 0.62
N ALA A 132 2.01 13.08 -0.23
CA ALA A 132 1.35 14.14 -1.00
C ALA A 132 0.73 15.21 -0.09
N MET A 133 0.10 14.81 1.01
CA MET A 133 -0.51 15.73 1.98
C MET A 133 0.53 16.53 2.76
N ILE A 134 1.65 15.91 3.17
CA ILE A 134 2.72 16.58 3.91
C ILE A 134 3.48 17.57 3.01
N ILE A 135 3.77 17.17 1.76
CA ILE A 135 4.38 18.05 0.76
C ILE A 135 3.43 19.18 0.34
N GLY A 136 2.11 18.99 0.48
CA GLY A 136 1.08 19.96 0.06
C GLY A 136 0.89 19.98 -1.46
N LEU A 137 0.88 18.82 -2.11
CA LEU A 137 0.70 18.73 -3.56
C LEU A 137 -0.73 19.09 -3.97
N THR A 138 -0.90 20.14 -4.78
CA THR A 138 -2.19 20.49 -5.39
C THR A 138 -2.55 19.56 -6.56
N GLU A 139 -1.54 19.04 -7.24
CA GLU A 139 -1.65 18.02 -8.27
C GLU A 139 -0.71 16.88 -7.92
N TYR A 140 -1.17 15.65 -8.13
CA TYR A 140 -0.37 14.46 -7.84
C TYR A 140 0.90 14.42 -8.71
N SER A 141 2.04 14.17 -8.09
CA SER A 141 3.33 14.07 -8.78
C SER A 141 4.13 12.91 -8.20
N ALA A 142 4.21 11.81 -8.96
CA ALA A 142 5.03 10.66 -8.64
C ALA A 142 6.50 11.05 -8.37
N GLU A 143 7.05 11.94 -9.19
CA GLU A 143 8.43 12.41 -9.06
C GLU A 143 8.72 13.10 -7.71
N LYS A 144 7.76 13.85 -7.17
CA LYS A 144 7.92 14.53 -5.88
C LYS A 144 7.69 13.60 -4.68
N ILE A 145 6.96 12.51 -4.89
CA ILE A 145 6.67 11.50 -3.87
C ILE A 145 7.82 10.49 -3.78
N GLU A 146 8.38 10.11 -4.94
CA GLU A 146 9.46 9.13 -4.99
C GLU A 146 10.67 9.55 -4.16
N GLY A 147 11.04 8.71 -3.20
CA GLY A 147 12.14 8.97 -2.27
C GLY A 147 11.84 9.94 -1.13
N PHE A 148 10.59 10.45 -1.00
CA PHE A 148 10.21 11.27 0.14
C PHE A 148 10.43 10.49 1.44
N VAL A 149 11.02 11.16 2.44
CA VAL A 149 11.26 10.55 3.75
C VAL A 149 10.16 11.00 4.70
N LEU A 150 9.27 10.07 5.03
CA LEU A 150 8.20 10.27 5.99
C LEU A 150 8.75 10.03 7.40
N SER A 151 8.87 11.09 8.18
CA SER A 151 9.28 10.99 9.58
C SER A 151 8.13 10.53 10.48
N ARG A 152 8.49 9.98 11.65
CA ARG A 152 7.50 9.64 12.69
C ARG A 152 6.69 10.87 13.11
N GLU A 153 7.36 12.01 13.31
CA GLU A 153 6.71 13.25 13.76
C GLU A 153 5.68 13.74 12.75
N ASP A 154 6.03 13.79 11.46
CA ASP A 154 5.13 14.22 10.41
C ASP A 154 3.94 13.28 10.27
N LEU A 155 4.19 11.95 10.31
CA LEU A 155 3.13 10.94 10.22
C LEU A 155 2.11 11.08 11.35
N PHE A 156 2.56 11.21 12.61
CA PHE A 156 1.66 11.31 13.76
C PHE A 156 0.90 12.63 13.78
N SER A 157 1.54 13.73 13.37
CA SER A 157 0.90 15.03 13.20
C SER A 157 -0.19 14.97 12.12
N LEU A 158 0.11 14.34 10.99
CA LEU A 158 -0.85 14.14 9.90
C LEU A 158 -2.04 13.27 10.34
N LYS A 159 -1.77 12.13 11.01
CA LYS A 159 -2.82 11.24 11.54
C LYS A 159 -3.75 12.00 12.46
N LYS A 160 -3.21 12.77 13.41
CA LYS A 160 -4.00 13.59 14.33
C LYS A 160 -4.90 14.57 13.58
N LYS A 161 -4.33 15.36 12.67
CA LYS A 161 -5.08 16.33 11.84
C LYS A 161 -6.21 15.66 11.06
N VAL A 162 -5.96 14.50 10.48
CA VAL A 162 -6.96 13.77 9.68
C VAL A 162 -8.06 13.18 10.56
N CYS A 163 -7.73 12.61 11.72
CA CYS A 163 -8.71 12.00 12.60
C CYS A 163 -9.58 13.03 13.34
N GLU A 164 -9.04 14.23 13.66
CA GLU A 164 -9.82 15.33 14.24
C GLU A 164 -10.83 15.94 13.24
N ALA A 165 -10.58 15.81 11.94
CA ALA A 165 -11.45 16.34 10.89
C ALA A 165 -12.57 15.36 10.53
N THR A 166 -13.76 15.90 10.25
CA THR A 166 -14.84 15.14 9.64
C THR A 166 -14.48 14.70 8.21
N VAL A 167 -15.12 13.65 7.71
CA VAL A 167 -14.96 13.20 6.31
C VAL A 167 -15.21 14.33 5.31
N GLY A 168 -16.19 15.21 5.60
CA GLY A 168 -16.51 16.37 4.76
C GLY A 168 -15.36 17.38 4.71
N GLU A 169 -14.75 17.68 5.85
CA GLU A 169 -13.61 18.60 5.94
C GLU A 169 -12.37 18.05 5.27
N ARG A 170 -12.14 16.73 5.35
CA ARG A 170 -11.01 16.07 4.68
C ARG A 170 -10.99 16.29 3.17
N LYS A 171 -12.15 16.47 2.51
CA LYS A 171 -12.24 16.79 1.08
C LYS A 171 -11.51 18.06 0.67
N THR A 172 -11.27 18.96 1.63
CA THR A 172 -10.55 20.21 1.38
C THR A 172 -9.04 20.10 1.63
N PHE A 173 -8.56 18.94 2.10
CA PHE A 173 -7.15 18.77 2.41
C PHE A 173 -6.31 18.68 1.15
N VAL A 174 -5.34 19.56 1.03
CA VAL A 174 -4.38 19.55 -0.08
C VAL A 174 -3.57 18.25 -0.04
N GLY A 175 -3.38 17.65 -1.19
CA GLY A 175 -2.66 16.37 -1.34
C GLY A 175 -3.53 15.13 -1.11
N LEU A 176 -4.74 15.27 -0.57
CA LEU A 176 -5.67 14.14 -0.45
C LEU A 176 -6.40 13.91 -1.77
N GLN A 177 -6.21 12.74 -2.35
CA GLN A 177 -6.89 12.35 -3.57
C GLN A 177 -8.39 12.12 -3.33
N PRO A 178 -9.27 12.54 -4.25
CA PRO A 178 -10.72 12.31 -4.16
C PRO A 178 -11.04 10.81 -3.98
N GLY A 179 -12.01 10.52 -3.13
CA GLY A 179 -12.42 9.15 -2.80
C GLY A 179 -11.62 8.48 -1.69
N ARG A 180 -10.58 9.15 -1.15
CA ARG A 180 -9.78 8.62 -0.02
C ARG A 180 -10.16 9.22 1.33
N GLU A 181 -11.04 10.19 1.38
CA GLU A 181 -11.41 10.94 2.59
C GLU A 181 -11.99 10.07 3.71
N GLU A 182 -12.62 8.95 3.36
CA GLU A 182 -13.18 8.02 4.35
C GLU A 182 -12.13 7.08 4.93
N ILE A 183 -11.16 6.66 4.11
CA ILE A 183 -10.23 5.57 4.44
C ILE A 183 -8.85 6.02 4.89
N ILE A 184 -8.46 7.25 4.57
CA ILE A 184 -7.08 7.72 4.85
C ILE A 184 -6.77 7.72 6.35
N GLY A 185 -7.72 8.09 7.21
CA GLY A 185 -7.53 8.04 8.65
C GLY A 185 -7.19 6.66 9.17
N SER A 186 -7.87 5.64 8.64
CA SER A 186 -7.62 4.23 8.98
C SER A 186 -6.26 3.74 8.50
N GLY A 187 -5.87 4.12 7.28
CA GLY A 187 -4.55 3.79 6.74
C GLY A 187 -3.41 4.42 7.56
N LEU A 188 -3.54 5.72 7.89
CA LEU A 188 -2.57 6.43 8.72
C LEU A 188 -2.47 5.84 10.13
N ALA A 189 -3.60 5.48 10.75
CA ALA A 189 -3.59 4.85 12.08
C ALA A 189 -2.83 3.52 12.06
N PHE A 190 -3.00 2.71 11.01
CA PHE A 190 -2.27 1.46 10.87
C PHE A 190 -0.78 1.67 10.64
N LEU A 191 -0.41 2.64 9.80
CA LEU A 191 1.00 3.02 9.61
C LEU A 191 1.63 3.54 10.91
N CYS A 192 0.92 4.37 11.70
CA CYS A 192 1.37 4.80 13.03
C CYS A 192 1.61 3.62 13.97
N ALA A 193 0.70 2.64 13.99
CA ALA A 193 0.85 1.45 14.82
C ALA A 193 2.07 0.59 14.40
N LEU A 194 2.37 0.51 13.10
CA LEU A 194 3.61 -0.11 12.60
C LEU A 194 4.84 0.65 13.08
N PHE A 195 4.85 1.99 13.00
CA PHE A 195 5.95 2.82 13.50
C PHE A 195 6.21 2.61 14.99
N ASP A 196 5.12 2.52 15.79
CA ASP A 196 5.23 2.32 17.23
C ASP A 196 5.81 0.95 17.57
N ILE A 197 5.22 -0.11 17.03
CA ILE A 197 5.56 -1.49 17.43
C ILE A 197 6.91 -1.93 16.87
N LEU A 198 7.24 -1.46 15.65
CA LEU A 198 8.52 -1.79 15.01
C LEU A 198 9.63 -0.78 15.33
N CYS A 199 9.34 0.23 16.18
CA CYS A 199 10.27 1.29 16.54
C CYS A 199 10.85 2.03 15.33
N ILE A 200 10.04 2.23 14.28
CA ILE A 200 10.45 2.93 13.05
C ILE A 200 10.54 4.43 13.32
N LYS A 201 11.64 5.05 12.91
CA LYS A 201 11.85 6.51 13.00
C LYS A 201 11.39 7.24 11.75
N SER A 202 11.64 6.65 10.60
CA SER A 202 11.22 7.16 9.30
C SER A 202 11.15 6.03 8.29
N VAL A 203 10.40 6.24 7.21
CA VAL A 203 10.38 5.37 6.03
C VAL A 203 10.60 6.20 4.78
N LYS A 204 11.20 5.60 3.76
CA LYS A 204 11.14 6.18 2.41
C LYS A 204 9.80 5.87 1.80
N ILE A 205 9.26 6.77 1.01
CA ILE A 205 8.06 6.52 0.22
C ILE A 205 8.47 6.23 -1.21
N SER A 206 7.91 5.20 -1.81
CA SER A 206 8.03 4.96 -3.24
C SER A 206 6.64 5.02 -3.89
N ASP A 207 6.57 5.71 -5.01
CA ASP A 207 5.40 5.71 -5.89
C ASP A 207 5.42 4.51 -6.85
N LYS A 208 6.58 3.90 -7.01
CA LYS A 208 6.74 2.63 -7.73
C LYS A 208 6.26 1.50 -6.85
N ASP A 209 5.30 0.77 -7.37
CA ASP A 209 4.60 -0.26 -6.62
C ASP A 209 4.44 -1.56 -7.44
N ASN A 210 3.34 -2.23 -7.18
CA ASN A 210 2.99 -3.48 -7.86
C ASN A 210 2.87 -3.34 -9.39
N LEU A 211 2.57 -2.16 -9.94
CA LEU A 211 2.45 -1.97 -11.39
C LEU A 211 3.79 -2.09 -12.08
N GLU A 212 4.79 -1.35 -11.60
CA GLU A 212 6.15 -1.40 -12.14
C GLU A 212 6.75 -2.79 -11.93
N GLY A 213 6.57 -3.37 -10.74
CA GLY A 213 7.08 -4.70 -10.44
C GLY A 213 6.48 -5.78 -11.31
N TYR A 214 5.17 -5.71 -11.55
CA TYR A 214 4.49 -6.66 -12.43
C TYR A 214 4.96 -6.53 -13.88
N LEU A 215 5.10 -5.31 -14.39
CA LEU A 215 5.62 -5.06 -15.72
C LEU A 215 7.06 -5.60 -15.87
N ILE A 216 7.92 -5.30 -14.91
CA ILE A 216 9.30 -5.78 -14.89
C ILE A 216 9.31 -7.32 -14.94
N ARG A 217 8.53 -7.98 -14.09
CA ARG A 217 8.41 -9.44 -14.07
C ARG A 217 7.97 -10.00 -15.41
N LYS A 218 6.91 -9.44 -16.03
CA LYS A 218 6.42 -9.90 -17.34
C LYS A 218 7.45 -9.74 -18.45
N LEU A 219 8.22 -8.65 -18.45
CA LEU A 219 9.30 -8.44 -19.40
C LEU A 219 10.48 -9.40 -19.21
N TYR A 220 10.72 -9.90 -18.01
CA TYR A 220 11.72 -10.95 -17.77
C TYR A 220 11.19 -12.34 -18.24
N GLU A 221 9.93 -12.68 -17.92
CA GLU A 221 9.29 -13.93 -18.33
C GLU A 221 9.23 -14.10 -19.87
N GLN A 222 9.24 -13.02 -20.64
CA GLN A 222 9.23 -13.06 -22.13
C GLN A 222 10.61 -13.28 -22.75
N LYS A 223 11.70 -13.16 -21.97
CA LYS A 223 13.08 -13.32 -22.47
C LYS A 223 13.65 -14.71 -22.31
N ASP A 224 12.98 -15.55 -21.51
CA ASP A 224 13.30 -16.96 -21.30
C ASP A 224 12.44 -17.85 -22.21
#